data_c7885e96ed3659b2fb171a50b79ff3dd
#
_entry.id   c7885e96ed3659b2fb171a50b79ff3dd
#
_cell.length_a   1.000
_cell.length_b   1.000
_cell.length_c   1.000
_cell.angle_alpha   90.00
_cell.angle_beta   90.00
_cell.angle_gamma   90.00
#
_symmetry.space_group_name_H-M   'P 1'
#
loop_
_entity.id
_entity.type
_entity.pdbx_description
1 polymer ?
#
loop_
_entity_poly.entity_id
_entity_poly.type
_entity_poly.pdbx_seq_one_letter_code
_entity_poly.pdbx_strand_id
1 'polypeptide(L)'
;MTTSRWFLYFLRERIAWILMFVVFDIIMLCFGFLDDDIPYRNLWYVIGIKWIISVFFLIRIFLKETRFYMHLETFEEIEVFQKNQLAETPFEKVTLHYLETKMMQLQQSIGEQQHRIDLNEQSMTEFIHDIKTPVTALKLLIEKEEHHVRKQQLMYEWSRVDYMLDQHLFLARLHHQAHDMYFEKVTLRELVIDEIRQTRHIAMHKRIGFNVDISENTTVYTDKRWMRMVIRQIISNAIKYSTQADIDVYQSIENGNVKLHIRDYGAGIAQHDMPRIFQRGFAAQNGPHVQTSSGMGLYLVETVREALGFDIDVTSQVGEGTTVAIQFSKQNDYIARMSK
;
A
#
# COMPACT_ATOMS: atom_id res chain seq x y z
N MET A 1 -27.25 9.01 -4.12
CA MET A 1 -28.52 8.74 -3.34
C MET A 1 -29.73 8.69 -4.26
N THR A 2 -30.83 7.94 -3.91
CA THR A 2 -32.05 7.93 -4.71
C THR A 2 -32.88 9.19 -4.43
N THR A 3 -33.60 9.70 -5.45
CA THR A 3 -34.45 10.91 -5.37
C THR A 3 -35.47 10.85 -4.23
N SER A 4 -35.96 9.65 -3.88
CA SER A 4 -36.88 9.42 -2.77
C SER A 4 -36.27 9.70 -1.38
N ARG A 5 -35.00 9.46 -1.19
CA ARG A 5 -34.27 9.77 0.07
C ARG A 5 -34.11 11.30 0.23
N TRP A 6 -33.78 12.00 -0.85
CA TRP A 6 -33.68 13.45 -0.84
C TRP A 6 -35.04 14.11 -0.49
N PHE A 7 -36.14 13.58 -0.99
CA PHE A 7 -37.46 14.05 -0.64
C PHE A 7 -37.81 13.88 0.84
N LEU A 8 -37.42 12.73 1.44
CA LEU A 8 -37.65 12.49 2.86
C LEU A 8 -36.81 13.43 3.75
N TYR A 9 -35.55 13.70 3.39
CA TYR A 9 -34.71 14.66 4.11
C TYR A 9 -35.26 16.07 4.02
N PHE A 10 -35.69 16.51 2.84
CA PHE A 10 -36.31 17.79 2.63
C PHE A 10 -37.61 17.96 3.46
N LEU A 11 -38.47 16.95 3.48
CA LEU A 11 -39.71 16.98 4.27
C LEU A 11 -39.40 17.05 5.76
N ARG A 12 -38.44 16.29 6.24
CA ARG A 12 -38.04 16.28 7.66
C ARG A 12 -37.51 17.64 8.11
N GLU A 13 -36.75 18.31 7.27
CA GLU A 13 -36.21 19.63 7.57
C GLU A 13 -37.30 20.70 7.62
N ARG A 14 -38.38 20.56 6.81
CA ARG A 14 -39.50 21.50 6.72
C ARG A 14 -40.68 21.13 7.59
N ILE A 15 -40.60 20.10 8.43
CA ILE A 15 -41.74 19.65 9.27
C ILE A 15 -42.25 20.75 10.21
N ALA A 16 -41.36 21.60 10.71
CA ALA A 16 -41.69 22.74 11.56
C ALA A 16 -42.59 23.77 10.82
N TRP A 17 -42.28 24.03 9.54
CA TRP A 17 -43.07 24.92 8.69
C TRP A 17 -44.42 24.34 8.37
N ILE A 18 -44.51 23.05 8.07
CA ILE A 18 -45.76 22.34 7.80
C ILE A 18 -46.66 22.37 9.06
N LEU A 19 -46.08 22.08 10.22
CA LEU A 19 -46.82 22.16 11.48
C LEU A 19 -47.30 23.58 11.77
N MET A 20 -46.52 24.61 11.52
CA MET A 20 -46.95 26.00 11.66
C MET A 20 -48.15 26.32 10.77
N PHE A 21 -48.19 25.85 9.52
CA PHE A 21 -49.31 26.02 8.62
C PHE A 21 -50.58 25.31 9.14
N VAL A 22 -50.44 24.12 9.71
CA VAL A 22 -51.54 23.37 10.33
C VAL A 22 -52.08 24.10 11.56
N VAL A 23 -51.18 24.61 12.43
CA VAL A 23 -51.60 25.41 13.60
C VAL A 23 -52.35 26.67 13.18
N PHE A 24 -51.90 27.35 12.11
CA PHE A 24 -52.59 28.51 11.56
C PHE A 24 -54.00 28.16 11.04
N ASP A 25 -54.18 26.99 10.41
CA ASP A 25 -55.48 26.50 9.99
C ASP A 25 -56.43 26.25 11.16
N ILE A 26 -55.89 25.64 12.25
CA ILE A 26 -56.66 25.41 13.48
C ILE A 26 -57.11 26.75 14.08
N ILE A 27 -56.24 27.74 14.14
CA ILE A 27 -56.56 29.08 14.65
C ILE A 27 -57.66 29.74 13.77
N MET A 28 -57.56 29.64 12.44
CA MET A 28 -58.56 30.17 11.51
C MET A 28 -59.94 29.50 11.71
N LEU A 29 -59.97 28.19 11.89
CA LEU A 29 -61.21 27.45 12.16
C LEU A 29 -61.79 27.80 13.53
N CYS A 30 -60.99 27.98 14.56
CA CYS A 30 -61.41 28.43 15.87
C CYS A 30 -61.99 29.83 15.82
N PHE A 31 -61.40 30.75 15.02
CA PHE A 31 -61.90 32.09 14.83
C PHE A 31 -63.31 32.08 14.13
N GLY A 32 -63.50 31.25 13.09
CA GLY A 32 -64.78 31.07 12.45
C GLY A 32 -65.82 30.38 13.34
N PHE A 33 -65.40 29.64 14.37
CA PHE A 33 -66.33 29.09 15.37
C PHE A 33 -66.79 30.15 16.37
N LEU A 34 -66.00 31.17 16.64
CA LEU A 34 -66.31 32.26 17.57
C LEU A 34 -67.17 33.38 16.92
N ASP A 35 -67.21 33.47 15.58
CA ASP A 35 -67.88 34.50 14.82
C ASP A 35 -68.96 33.88 13.90
N ASP A 36 -70.23 33.93 14.32
CA ASP A 36 -71.39 33.36 13.59
C ASP A 36 -71.65 34.01 12.23
N ASP A 37 -71.05 35.18 11.97
CA ASP A 37 -71.24 35.91 10.70
C ASP A 37 -70.33 35.36 9.57
N ILE A 38 -69.37 34.49 9.90
CA ILE A 38 -68.44 33.90 8.92
C ILE A 38 -68.89 32.50 8.48
N PRO A 39 -69.39 32.31 7.24
CA PRO A 39 -69.74 30.97 6.77
C PRO A 39 -68.54 30.04 6.65
N TYR A 40 -68.58 28.87 7.32
CA TYR A 40 -67.51 27.85 7.28
C TYR A 40 -67.10 27.48 5.87
N ARG A 41 -68.02 27.53 4.90
CA ARG A 41 -67.71 27.25 3.50
C ARG A 41 -66.62 28.17 2.95
N ASN A 42 -66.57 29.43 3.33
CA ASN A 42 -65.60 30.41 2.88
C ASN A 42 -64.23 30.16 3.49
N LEU A 43 -64.20 29.72 4.75
CA LEU A 43 -62.90 29.32 5.42
C LEU A 43 -62.26 28.14 4.73
N TRP A 44 -63.03 27.13 4.34
CA TRP A 44 -62.51 25.99 3.61
C TRP A 44 -61.93 26.37 2.25
N TYR A 45 -62.52 27.31 1.54
CA TYR A 45 -61.96 27.83 0.30
C TYR A 45 -60.61 28.52 0.53
N VAL A 46 -60.50 29.36 1.56
CA VAL A 46 -59.23 30.06 1.90
C VAL A 46 -58.14 29.05 2.30
N ILE A 47 -58.47 28.08 3.15
CA ILE A 47 -57.55 27.00 3.56
C ILE A 47 -57.08 26.20 2.34
N GLY A 48 -58.02 25.83 1.44
CA GLY A 48 -57.70 25.09 0.23
C GLY A 48 -56.76 25.84 -0.72
N ILE A 49 -57.03 27.11 -0.99
CA ILE A 49 -56.18 27.96 -1.81
C ILE A 49 -54.78 28.10 -1.18
N LYS A 50 -54.71 28.33 0.14
CA LYS A 50 -53.46 28.42 0.87
C LYS A 50 -52.60 27.14 0.71
N TRP A 51 -53.22 25.96 0.85
CA TRP A 51 -52.49 24.69 0.68
C TRP A 51 -52.02 24.47 -0.76
N ILE A 52 -52.80 24.84 -1.77
CA ILE A 52 -52.38 24.75 -3.17
C ILE A 52 -51.12 25.62 -3.40
N ILE A 53 -51.15 26.87 -2.91
CA ILE A 53 -50.01 27.78 -3.01
C ILE A 53 -48.81 27.24 -2.24
N SER A 54 -49.01 26.71 -1.02
CA SER A 54 -47.94 26.17 -0.18
C SER A 54 -47.26 24.93 -0.81
N VAL A 55 -48.04 24.01 -1.37
CA VAL A 55 -47.54 22.83 -2.07
C VAL A 55 -46.72 23.24 -3.32
N PHE A 56 -47.24 24.17 -4.12
CA PHE A 56 -46.52 24.68 -5.29
C PHE A 56 -45.16 25.30 -4.89
N PHE A 57 -45.14 26.09 -3.81
CA PHE A 57 -43.93 26.72 -3.30
C PHE A 57 -42.94 25.70 -2.76
N LEU A 58 -43.41 24.68 -2.02
CA LEU A 58 -42.57 23.59 -1.52
C LEU A 58 -41.93 22.76 -2.64
N ILE A 59 -42.71 22.47 -3.69
CA ILE A 59 -42.20 21.76 -4.88
C ILE A 59 -41.10 22.59 -5.56
N ARG A 60 -41.31 23.90 -5.72
CA ARG A 60 -40.33 24.78 -6.35
C ARG A 60 -39.03 24.86 -5.53
N ILE A 61 -39.09 24.94 -4.20
CA ILE A 61 -37.93 24.94 -3.31
C ILE A 61 -37.23 23.58 -3.38
N PHE A 62 -37.97 22.48 -3.33
CA PHE A 62 -37.42 21.13 -3.44
C PHE A 62 -36.60 20.96 -4.72
N LEU A 63 -37.16 21.33 -5.87
CA LEU A 63 -36.46 21.23 -7.15
C LEU A 63 -35.19 22.09 -7.21
N LYS A 64 -35.19 23.25 -6.55
CA LYS A 64 -34.06 24.16 -6.50
C LYS A 64 -32.96 23.64 -5.58
N GLU A 65 -33.28 23.33 -4.33
CA GLU A 65 -32.30 22.87 -3.33
C GLU A 65 -31.72 21.50 -3.69
N THR A 66 -32.55 20.55 -4.16
CA THR A 66 -32.10 19.20 -4.51
C THR A 66 -31.12 19.23 -5.68
N ARG A 67 -31.23 20.17 -6.60
CA ARG A 67 -30.31 20.33 -7.71
C ARG A 67 -28.90 20.61 -7.22
N PHE A 68 -28.72 21.53 -6.27
CA PHE A 68 -27.41 21.88 -5.69
C PHE A 68 -26.77 20.68 -5.01
N TYR A 69 -27.49 19.99 -4.11
CA TYR A 69 -26.95 18.86 -3.37
C TYR A 69 -26.71 17.60 -4.23
N MET A 70 -27.54 17.35 -5.25
CA MET A 70 -27.30 16.24 -6.19
C MET A 70 -26.04 16.46 -7.03
N HIS A 71 -25.77 17.68 -7.42
CA HIS A 71 -24.53 18.01 -8.11
C HIS A 71 -23.32 17.83 -7.18
N LEU A 72 -23.40 18.24 -5.91
CA LEU A 72 -22.36 17.99 -4.89
C LEU A 72 -22.02 16.52 -4.72
N GLU A 73 -23.00 15.61 -4.86
CA GLU A 73 -22.77 14.16 -4.70
C GLU A 73 -22.15 13.51 -5.96
N THR A 74 -22.35 14.10 -7.15
CA THR A 74 -21.96 13.47 -8.42
C THR A 74 -20.59 13.92 -8.96
N PHE A 75 -20.03 15.01 -8.43
CA PHE A 75 -18.76 15.54 -8.93
C PHE A 75 -17.56 15.01 -8.15
N GLU A 76 -16.70 14.26 -8.83
CA GLU A 76 -15.41 13.77 -8.33
C GLU A 76 -14.27 14.79 -8.51
N GLU A 77 -14.41 15.81 -9.38
CA GLU A 77 -13.36 16.77 -9.70
C GLU A 77 -13.73 18.22 -9.36
N ILE A 78 -12.81 18.91 -8.68
CA ILE A 78 -12.96 20.30 -8.19
C ILE A 78 -13.03 21.32 -9.32
N GLU A 79 -12.37 21.09 -10.46
CA GLU A 79 -12.34 22.02 -11.59
C GLU A 79 -13.71 22.22 -12.25
N VAL A 80 -14.58 21.22 -12.17
CA VAL A 80 -15.95 21.29 -12.70
C VAL A 80 -16.87 22.16 -11.83
N PHE A 81 -16.57 22.24 -10.51
CA PHE A 81 -17.29 23.11 -9.57
C PHE A 81 -17.14 24.59 -9.90
N GLN A 82 -15.97 25.05 -10.28
CA GLN A 82 -15.70 26.46 -10.59
C GLN A 82 -16.36 26.91 -11.90
N LYS A 83 -16.57 26.00 -12.85
CA LYS A 83 -17.10 26.32 -14.18
C LYS A 83 -18.62 26.47 -14.25
N ASN A 84 -19.37 25.88 -13.34
CA ASN A 84 -20.82 25.74 -13.46
C ASN A 84 -21.57 26.58 -12.42
N GLN A 85 -21.41 27.82 -12.15
CA GLN A 85 -22.28 28.71 -11.32
C GLN A 85 -23.44 27.98 -10.56
N LEU A 86 -23.10 26.86 -9.88
CA LEU A 86 -24.09 25.94 -9.27
C LEU A 86 -24.75 26.52 -8.02
N ALA A 87 -24.13 27.51 -7.39
CA ALA A 87 -24.66 28.17 -6.19
C ALA A 87 -25.48 29.42 -6.58
N GLU A 88 -26.78 29.32 -6.41
CA GLU A 88 -27.70 30.46 -6.67
C GLU A 88 -28.00 31.28 -5.41
N THR A 89 -28.04 30.65 -4.23
CA THR A 89 -28.33 31.31 -2.97
C THR A 89 -27.08 31.81 -2.24
N PRO A 90 -27.16 32.87 -1.44
CA PRO A 90 -26.03 33.33 -0.64
C PRO A 90 -25.44 32.25 0.28
N PHE A 91 -26.29 31.39 0.85
CA PHE A 91 -25.86 30.32 1.73
C PHE A 91 -25.11 29.21 0.96
N GLU A 92 -25.60 28.83 -0.22
CA GLU A 92 -24.90 27.87 -1.10
C GLU A 92 -23.52 28.40 -1.51
N LYS A 93 -23.38 29.70 -1.81
CA LYS A 93 -22.11 30.34 -2.14
C LYS A 93 -21.11 30.29 -0.98
N VAL A 94 -21.57 30.57 0.24
CA VAL A 94 -20.71 30.48 1.44
C VAL A 94 -20.28 29.03 1.69
N THR A 95 -21.18 28.08 1.57
CA THR A 95 -20.89 26.65 1.74
C THR A 95 -19.90 26.16 0.69
N LEU A 96 -20.12 26.52 -0.58
CA LEU A 96 -19.22 26.16 -1.67
C LEU A 96 -17.82 26.75 -1.46
N HIS A 97 -17.73 28.02 -1.15
CA HIS A 97 -16.44 28.70 -0.87
C HIS A 97 -15.69 28.07 0.31
N TYR A 98 -16.41 27.68 1.37
CA TYR A 98 -15.82 26.98 2.51
C TYR A 98 -15.27 25.62 2.11
N LEU A 99 -16.03 24.82 1.32
CA LEU A 99 -15.61 23.51 0.82
C LEU A 99 -14.38 23.65 -0.10
N GLU A 100 -14.38 24.59 -1.04
CA GLU A 100 -13.25 24.87 -1.94
C GLU A 100 -12.00 25.22 -1.14
N THR A 101 -12.12 26.13 -0.15
CA THR A 101 -11.00 26.50 0.70
C THR A 101 -10.43 25.31 1.48
N LYS A 102 -11.32 24.47 2.03
CA LYS A 102 -10.91 23.26 2.76
C LYS A 102 -10.26 22.22 1.87
N MET A 103 -10.76 22.03 0.67
CA MET A 103 -10.16 21.11 -0.30
C MET A 103 -8.79 21.59 -0.78
N MET A 104 -8.62 22.89 -1.05
CA MET A 104 -7.32 23.47 -1.39
C MET A 104 -6.32 23.30 -0.24
N GLN A 105 -6.73 23.56 1.01
CA GLN A 105 -5.87 23.34 2.19
C GLN A 105 -5.46 21.87 2.35
N LEU A 106 -6.38 20.91 2.11
CA LEU A 106 -6.10 19.50 2.14
C LEU A 106 -5.12 19.09 1.04
N GLN A 107 -5.34 19.54 -0.18
CA GLN A 107 -4.44 19.25 -1.31
C GLN A 107 -3.04 19.83 -1.06
N GLN A 108 -2.96 21.07 -0.56
CA GLN A 108 -1.68 21.67 -0.20
C GLN A 108 -0.98 20.86 0.89
N SER A 109 -1.69 20.44 1.95
CA SER A 109 -1.11 19.66 3.04
C SER A 109 -0.63 18.28 2.58
N ILE A 110 -1.36 17.62 1.66
CA ILE A 110 -0.95 16.35 1.04
C ILE A 110 0.30 16.58 0.19
N GLY A 111 0.33 17.62 -0.62
CA GLY A 111 1.50 17.98 -1.44
C GLY A 111 2.74 18.26 -0.60
N GLU A 112 2.60 18.99 0.51
CA GLU A 112 3.72 19.28 1.45
C GLU A 112 4.19 18.00 2.18
N GLN A 113 3.29 17.08 2.51
CA GLN A 113 3.66 15.80 3.10
C GLN A 113 4.41 14.93 2.09
N GLN A 114 3.92 14.85 0.85
CA GLN A 114 4.58 14.11 -0.21
C GLN A 114 5.98 14.67 -0.48
N HIS A 115 6.12 15.97 -0.63
CA HIS A 115 7.41 16.60 -0.83
C HIS A 115 8.40 16.35 0.33
N ARG A 116 7.92 16.33 1.59
CA ARG A 116 8.76 15.96 2.75
C ARG A 116 9.21 14.52 2.71
N ILE A 117 8.35 13.59 2.26
CA ILE A 117 8.70 12.18 2.09
C ILE A 117 9.80 12.07 1.02
N ASP A 118 9.62 12.70 -0.13
CA ASP A 118 10.57 12.67 -1.25
C ASP A 118 11.95 13.23 -0.84
N LEU A 119 12.00 14.37 -0.13
CA LEU A 119 13.24 14.94 0.39
C LEU A 119 13.94 14.03 1.40
N ASN A 120 13.18 13.39 2.28
CA ASN A 120 13.75 12.48 3.28
C ASN A 120 14.33 11.23 2.62
N GLU A 121 13.66 10.68 1.61
CA GLU A 121 14.14 9.52 0.83
C GLU A 121 15.39 9.87 0.01
N GLN A 122 15.42 11.05 -0.62
CA GLN A 122 16.62 11.52 -1.32
C GLN A 122 17.80 11.67 -0.37
N SER A 123 17.61 12.35 0.77
CA SER A 123 18.66 12.52 1.78
C SER A 123 19.16 11.18 2.31
N MET A 124 18.27 10.20 2.52
CA MET A 124 18.65 8.87 2.95
C MET A 124 19.46 8.14 1.89
N THR A 125 19.11 8.29 0.61
CA THR A 125 19.84 7.70 -0.51
C THR A 125 21.26 8.27 -0.62
N GLU A 126 21.40 9.60 -0.50
CA GLU A 126 22.71 10.28 -0.49
C GLU A 126 23.55 9.84 0.71
N PHE A 127 22.96 9.83 1.91
CA PHE A 127 23.64 9.40 3.14
C PHE A 127 24.19 7.96 3.03
N ILE A 128 23.38 7.02 2.50
CA ILE A 128 23.82 5.63 2.35
C ILE A 128 24.92 5.53 1.28
N HIS A 129 24.83 6.29 0.19
CA HIS A 129 25.88 6.37 -0.82
C HIS A 129 27.20 6.84 -0.22
N ASP A 130 27.17 7.88 0.60
CA ASP A 130 28.34 8.45 1.24
C ASP A 130 28.98 7.51 2.26
N ILE A 131 28.18 6.72 2.98
CA ILE A 131 28.69 5.67 3.86
C ILE A 131 29.26 4.48 3.06
N LYS A 132 28.72 4.16 1.89
CA LYS A 132 29.21 3.03 1.07
C LYS A 132 30.65 3.22 0.61
N THR A 133 31.06 4.45 0.36
CA THR A 133 32.45 4.78 -0.04
C THR A 133 33.47 4.39 1.02
N PRO A 134 33.42 4.86 2.29
CA PRO A 134 34.35 4.47 3.33
C PRO A 134 34.24 2.96 3.69
N VAL A 135 33.05 2.37 3.63
CA VAL A 135 32.88 0.93 3.85
C VAL A 135 33.59 0.12 2.76
N THR A 136 33.57 0.56 1.50
CA THR A 136 34.33 -0.07 0.42
C THR A 136 35.83 0.09 0.62
N ALA A 137 36.29 1.26 1.07
CA ALA A 137 37.69 1.48 1.41
C ALA A 137 38.16 0.57 2.58
N LEU A 138 37.31 0.37 3.59
CA LEU A 138 37.57 -0.54 4.70
C LEU A 138 37.77 -1.98 4.22
N LYS A 139 37.01 -2.45 3.22
CA LYS A 139 37.20 -3.76 2.59
C LYS A 139 38.62 -3.92 2.06
N LEU A 140 39.12 -2.92 1.32
CA LEU A 140 40.49 -2.97 0.77
C LEU A 140 41.58 -3.00 1.84
N LEU A 141 41.34 -2.38 2.99
CA LEU A 141 42.23 -2.44 4.14
C LEU A 141 42.20 -3.85 4.78
N ILE A 142 41.04 -4.44 4.93
CA ILE A 142 40.86 -5.80 5.45
C ILE A 142 41.50 -6.84 4.52
N GLU A 143 41.40 -6.65 3.21
CA GLU A 143 42.04 -7.54 2.21
C GLU A 143 43.55 -7.58 2.33
N LYS A 144 44.18 -6.52 2.86
CA LYS A 144 45.61 -6.44 3.14
C LYS A 144 46.04 -7.05 4.48
N GLU A 145 45.09 -7.43 5.34
CA GLU A 145 45.40 -8.09 6.63
C GLU A 145 46.07 -9.43 6.37
N GLU A 146 47.23 -9.63 6.96
CA GLU A 146 48.06 -10.84 6.78
C GLU A 146 47.61 -12.00 7.68
N HIS A 147 47.07 -11.68 8.86
CA HIS A 147 46.64 -12.70 9.81
C HIS A 147 45.28 -13.31 9.39
N HIS A 148 45.31 -14.51 8.85
CA HIS A 148 44.17 -15.18 8.20
C HIS A 148 42.91 -15.24 9.06
N VAL A 149 43.01 -15.59 10.36
CA VAL A 149 41.84 -15.66 11.26
C VAL A 149 41.22 -14.29 11.49
N ARG A 150 42.06 -13.26 11.74
CA ARG A 150 41.58 -11.88 11.93
C ARG A 150 40.95 -11.33 10.66
N LYS A 151 41.57 -11.59 9.50
CA LYS A 151 41.00 -11.24 8.20
C LYS A 151 39.59 -11.80 8.00
N GLN A 152 39.38 -13.09 8.30
CA GLN A 152 38.07 -13.73 8.18
C GLN A 152 37.03 -13.09 9.12
N GLN A 153 37.40 -12.79 10.36
CA GLN A 153 36.54 -12.14 11.32
C GLN A 153 36.14 -10.74 10.87
N LEU A 154 37.12 -9.92 10.44
CA LEU A 154 36.88 -8.57 9.95
C LEU A 154 36.01 -8.58 8.67
N MET A 155 36.28 -9.53 7.76
CA MET A 155 35.51 -9.66 6.52
C MET A 155 34.09 -10.11 6.77
N TYR A 156 33.83 -10.93 7.79
CA TYR A 156 32.48 -11.28 8.24
C TYR A 156 31.72 -10.06 8.73
N GLU A 157 32.30 -9.25 9.63
CA GLU A 157 31.63 -8.04 10.14
C GLU A 157 31.42 -6.98 9.03
N TRP A 158 32.42 -6.82 8.15
CA TRP A 158 32.27 -5.96 6.98
C TRP A 158 31.10 -6.38 6.09
N SER A 159 30.98 -7.69 5.80
CA SER A 159 29.87 -8.21 4.98
C SER A 159 28.51 -7.95 5.60
N ARG A 160 28.42 -7.96 6.95
CA ARG A 160 27.17 -7.63 7.65
C ARG A 160 26.81 -6.15 7.49
N VAL A 161 27.78 -5.25 7.60
CA VAL A 161 27.56 -3.81 7.42
C VAL A 161 27.15 -3.50 5.98
N ASP A 162 27.87 -4.05 5.00
CA ASP A 162 27.58 -3.89 3.57
C ASP A 162 26.16 -4.38 3.21
N TYR A 163 25.78 -5.54 3.74
CA TYR A 163 24.44 -6.08 3.59
C TYR A 163 23.33 -5.17 4.19
N MET A 164 23.56 -4.63 5.39
CA MET A 164 22.61 -3.69 6.00
C MET A 164 22.45 -2.40 5.19
N LEU A 165 23.57 -1.87 4.68
CA LEU A 165 23.54 -0.69 3.80
C LEU A 165 22.80 -0.96 2.50
N ASP A 166 23.03 -2.11 1.86
CA ASP A 166 22.30 -2.51 0.65
C ASP A 166 20.79 -2.65 0.91
N GLN A 167 20.38 -3.18 2.07
CA GLN A 167 18.96 -3.24 2.46
C GLN A 167 18.32 -1.84 2.58
N HIS A 168 19.02 -0.91 3.26
CA HIS A 168 18.50 0.45 3.44
C HIS A 168 18.47 1.24 2.13
N LEU A 169 19.50 1.09 1.29
CA LEU A 169 19.53 1.69 -0.03
C LEU A 169 18.36 1.23 -0.91
N PHE A 170 18.07 -0.05 -0.82
CA PHE A 170 16.96 -0.63 -1.55
C PHE A 170 15.61 -0.06 -1.10
N LEU A 171 15.36 0.01 0.21
CA LEU A 171 14.14 0.62 0.75
C LEU A 171 13.97 2.06 0.29
N ALA A 172 15.05 2.85 0.34
CA ALA A 172 15.02 4.25 -0.09
C ALA A 172 14.70 4.42 -1.59
N ARG A 173 15.09 3.45 -2.43
CA ARG A 173 14.82 3.49 -3.88
C ARG A 173 13.47 2.91 -4.28
N LEU A 174 12.85 2.13 -3.41
CA LEU A 174 11.65 1.37 -3.74
C LEU A 174 10.50 2.26 -4.21
N HIS A 175 10.28 3.40 -3.55
CA HIS A 175 9.19 4.33 -3.87
C HIS A 175 9.40 5.08 -5.19
N HIS A 176 10.65 5.38 -5.58
CA HIS A 176 10.94 6.11 -6.81
C HIS A 176 11.13 5.22 -8.06
N GLN A 177 11.62 4.00 -7.88
CA GLN A 177 12.05 3.15 -9.00
C GLN A 177 11.09 1.98 -9.32
N ALA A 178 9.97 1.86 -8.64
CA ALA A 178 8.95 0.86 -8.99
C ALA A 178 8.41 1.05 -10.42
N HIS A 179 8.52 2.27 -10.97
CA HIS A 179 8.13 2.60 -12.34
C HIS A 179 9.25 2.39 -13.38
N ASP A 180 10.52 2.22 -12.95
CA ASP A 180 11.70 2.10 -13.84
C ASP A 180 12.28 0.67 -13.86
N MET A 181 11.44 -0.35 -13.68
CA MET A 181 11.88 -1.74 -13.75
C MET A 181 12.13 -2.15 -15.19
N TYR A 182 13.34 -2.67 -15.45
CA TYR A 182 13.74 -3.17 -16.76
C TYR A 182 13.70 -4.69 -16.78
N PHE A 183 12.67 -5.23 -17.41
CA PHE A 183 12.48 -6.68 -17.53
C PHE A 183 13.25 -7.24 -18.71
N GLU A 184 14.06 -8.25 -18.43
CA GLU A 184 14.87 -8.96 -19.41
C GLU A 184 14.82 -10.47 -19.16
N LYS A 185 15.23 -11.24 -20.17
CA LYS A 185 15.40 -12.68 -20.05
C LYS A 185 16.74 -12.99 -19.42
N VAL A 186 16.73 -13.58 -18.21
CA VAL A 186 17.92 -13.82 -17.40
C VAL A 186 18.09 -15.32 -17.13
N THR A 187 19.32 -15.81 -17.14
CA THR A 187 19.66 -17.19 -16.76
C THR A 187 19.53 -17.36 -15.24
N LEU A 188 18.61 -18.22 -14.80
CA LEU A 188 18.33 -18.42 -13.37
C LEU A 188 19.55 -18.89 -12.59
N ARG A 189 20.33 -19.82 -13.15
CA ARG A 189 21.55 -20.34 -12.54
C ARG A 189 22.57 -19.24 -12.28
N GLU A 190 22.79 -18.33 -13.23
CA GLU A 190 23.73 -17.21 -13.06
C GLU A 190 23.31 -16.28 -11.93
N LEU A 191 22.02 -15.92 -11.88
CA LEU A 191 21.47 -15.11 -10.78
C LEU A 191 21.77 -15.71 -9.42
N VAL A 192 21.51 -17.00 -9.25
CA VAL A 192 21.69 -17.71 -7.98
C VAL A 192 23.17 -17.82 -7.62
N ILE A 193 24.02 -18.23 -8.57
CA ILE A 193 25.47 -18.39 -8.32
C ILE A 193 26.12 -17.07 -7.95
N ASP A 194 25.74 -15.97 -8.60
CA ASP A 194 26.26 -14.65 -8.27
C ASP A 194 25.92 -14.27 -6.82
N GLU A 195 24.71 -14.53 -6.36
CA GLU A 195 24.30 -14.21 -4.99
C GLU A 195 24.93 -15.15 -3.94
N ILE A 196 25.14 -16.41 -4.26
CA ILE A 196 25.91 -17.33 -3.41
C ILE A 196 27.37 -16.84 -3.27
N ARG A 197 27.98 -16.35 -4.35
CA ARG A 197 29.35 -15.76 -4.28
C ARG A 197 29.39 -14.53 -3.39
N GLN A 198 28.38 -13.66 -3.42
CA GLN A 198 28.32 -12.47 -2.57
C GLN A 198 28.16 -12.82 -1.08
N THR A 199 27.44 -13.89 -0.76
CA THR A 199 27.22 -14.34 0.63
C THR A 199 28.29 -15.30 1.15
N ARG A 200 29.30 -15.62 0.32
CA ARG A 200 30.34 -16.64 0.62
C ARG A 200 31.02 -16.46 1.98
N HIS A 201 31.38 -15.22 2.34
CA HIS A 201 32.11 -14.97 3.60
C HIS A 201 31.25 -15.31 4.83
N ILE A 202 29.94 -15.04 4.77
CA ILE A 202 29.03 -15.36 5.85
C ILE A 202 28.79 -16.87 5.93
N ALA A 203 28.59 -17.52 4.79
CA ALA A 203 28.41 -18.98 4.71
C ALA A 203 29.62 -19.76 5.20
N MET A 204 30.83 -19.38 4.76
CA MET A 204 32.11 -20.02 5.20
C MET A 204 32.34 -19.87 6.70
N HIS A 205 32.02 -18.70 7.29
CA HIS A 205 32.16 -18.50 8.74
C HIS A 205 31.25 -19.47 9.53
N LYS A 206 30.10 -19.81 9.00
CA LYS A 206 29.15 -20.78 9.57
C LYS A 206 29.40 -22.23 9.13
N ARG A 207 30.36 -22.46 8.24
CA ARG A 207 30.66 -23.78 7.63
C ARG A 207 29.47 -24.37 6.88
N ILE A 208 28.75 -23.52 6.16
CA ILE A 208 27.55 -23.88 5.36
C ILE A 208 27.97 -23.91 3.88
N GLY A 209 27.72 -25.03 3.22
CA GLY A 209 27.83 -25.20 1.77
C GLY A 209 26.54 -24.98 1.04
N PHE A 210 26.60 -25.10 -0.30
CA PHE A 210 25.40 -24.99 -1.17
C PHE A 210 25.39 -26.14 -2.17
N ASN A 211 24.28 -26.86 -2.25
CA ASN A 211 23.99 -27.84 -3.29
C ASN A 211 23.10 -27.18 -4.33
N VAL A 212 23.64 -26.91 -5.53
CA VAL A 212 22.90 -26.16 -6.57
C VAL A 212 22.52 -27.09 -7.71
N ASP A 213 21.22 -27.39 -7.83
CA ASP A 213 20.63 -28.21 -8.91
C ASP A 213 19.70 -27.33 -9.78
N ILE A 214 20.30 -26.50 -10.63
CA ILE A 214 19.61 -25.61 -11.56
C ILE A 214 20.20 -25.85 -12.95
N SER A 215 19.33 -26.13 -13.93
CA SER A 215 19.75 -26.30 -15.32
C SER A 215 20.38 -25.00 -15.89
N GLU A 216 21.46 -25.17 -16.65
CA GLU A 216 22.17 -24.02 -17.27
C GLU A 216 21.31 -23.25 -18.27
N ASN A 217 20.34 -23.92 -18.90
CA ASN A 217 19.47 -23.33 -19.92
C ASN A 217 18.17 -22.72 -19.36
N THR A 218 17.92 -22.81 -18.05
CA THR A 218 16.71 -22.25 -17.49
C THR A 218 16.79 -20.73 -17.43
N THR A 219 15.82 -20.10 -18.09
CA THR A 219 15.71 -18.63 -18.12
C THR A 219 14.38 -18.18 -17.56
N VAL A 220 14.39 -17.02 -16.89
CA VAL A 220 13.22 -16.35 -16.33
C VAL A 220 13.13 -14.93 -16.86
N TYR A 221 11.92 -14.35 -16.88
CA TYR A 221 11.69 -12.96 -17.31
C TYR A 221 11.49 -12.09 -16.08
N THR A 222 12.44 -11.19 -15.79
CA THR A 222 12.44 -10.39 -14.57
C THR A 222 13.40 -9.21 -14.68
N ASP A 223 13.32 -8.23 -13.77
CA ASP A 223 14.40 -7.25 -13.59
C ASP A 223 15.56 -7.91 -12.82
N LYS A 224 16.72 -7.98 -13.46
CA LYS A 224 17.92 -8.64 -12.92
C LYS A 224 18.36 -8.05 -11.58
N ARG A 225 18.33 -6.72 -11.41
CA ARG A 225 18.83 -6.04 -10.20
C ARG A 225 17.93 -6.34 -9.01
N TRP A 226 16.63 -6.24 -9.21
CA TRP A 226 15.63 -6.46 -8.16
C TRP A 226 15.54 -7.94 -7.76
N MET A 227 15.57 -8.84 -8.74
CA MET A 227 15.54 -10.29 -8.47
C MET A 227 16.80 -10.78 -7.76
N ARG A 228 17.98 -10.27 -8.10
CA ARG A 228 19.22 -10.56 -7.36
C ARG A 228 19.07 -10.24 -5.87
N MET A 229 18.46 -9.12 -5.55
CA MET A 229 18.23 -8.76 -4.16
C MET A 229 17.23 -9.69 -3.47
N VAL A 230 16.13 -10.05 -4.13
CA VAL A 230 15.15 -11.03 -3.59
C VAL A 230 15.87 -12.34 -3.26
N ILE A 231 16.64 -12.89 -4.20
CA ILE A 231 17.41 -14.13 -4.00
C ILE A 231 18.40 -13.97 -2.86
N ARG A 232 19.14 -12.85 -2.79
CA ARG A 232 20.09 -12.55 -1.71
C ARG A 232 19.42 -12.54 -0.33
N GLN A 233 18.22 -11.95 -0.21
CA GLN A 233 17.47 -11.93 1.05
C GLN A 233 17.11 -13.34 1.52
N ILE A 234 16.67 -14.19 0.60
CA ILE A 234 16.27 -15.56 0.93
C ILE A 234 17.51 -16.40 1.27
N ILE A 235 18.60 -16.32 0.48
CA ILE A 235 19.88 -17.00 0.76
C ILE A 235 20.45 -16.55 2.12
N SER A 236 20.43 -15.23 2.39
CA SER A 236 20.92 -14.68 3.65
C SER A 236 20.12 -15.20 4.85
N ASN A 237 18.79 -15.29 4.72
CA ASN A 237 17.95 -15.89 5.74
C ASN A 237 18.25 -17.38 5.92
N ALA A 238 18.40 -18.13 4.83
CA ALA A 238 18.78 -19.55 4.89
C ALA A 238 20.12 -19.75 5.62
N ILE A 239 21.17 -18.97 5.30
CA ILE A 239 22.45 -19.01 6.00
C ILE A 239 22.29 -18.64 7.49
N LYS A 240 21.48 -17.61 7.77
CA LYS A 240 21.31 -17.09 9.13
C LYS A 240 20.70 -18.11 10.07
N TYR A 241 19.68 -18.81 9.62
CA TYR A 241 18.90 -19.74 10.44
C TYR A 241 19.36 -21.20 10.34
N SER A 242 20.19 -21.56 9.36
CA SER A 242 20.84 -22.88 9.25
C SER A 242 21.81 -23.17 10.39
N THR A 243 21.88 -24.45 10.76
CA THR A 243 22.79 -24.99 11.77
C THR A 243 23.64 -26.10 11.12
N GLN A 244 24.84 -25.78 10.60
CA GLN A 244 25.86 -26.70 10.11
C GLN A 244 25.42 -27.69 8.99
N ALA A 245 24.32 -27.47 8.33
CA ALA A 245 23.88 -28.22 7.16
C ALA A 245 23.95 -27.37 5.90
N ASP A 246 24.24 -27.99 4.77
CA ASP A 246 24.28 -27.33 3.47
C ASP A 246 22.85 -26.89 3.05
N ILE A 247 22.80 -25.82 2.28
CA ILE A 247 21.55 -25.25 1.75
C ILE A 247 21.32 -25.84 0.36
N ASP A 248 20.14 -26.41 0.13
CA ASP A 248 19.77 -26.92 -1.17
C ASP A 248 19.06 -25.81 -1.99
N VAL A 249 19.55 -25.59 -3.20
CA VAL A 249 18.99 -24.63 -4.15
C VAL A 249 18.67 -25.35 -5.45
N TYR A 250 17.40 -25.56 -5.74
CA TYR A 250 16.97 -26.33 -6.90
C TYR A 250 15.79 -25.71 -7.62
N GLN A 251 15.59 -26.12 -8.87
CA GLN A 251 14.46 -25.69 -9.66
C GLN A 251 13.44 -26.81 -9.84
N SER A 252 12.17 -26.42 -10.00
CA SER A 252 11.11 -27.28 -10.52
C SER A 252 10.32 -26.54 -11.61
N ILE A 253 9.56 -27.29 -12.40
CA ILE A 253 8.63 -26.72 -13.38
C ILE A 253 7.24 -27.22 -13.02
N GLU A 254 6.36 -26.32 -12.63
CA GLU A 254 4.97 -26.62 -12.28
C GLU A 254 4.03 -25.79 -13.17
N ASN A 255 3.10 -26.47 -13.84
CA ASN A 255 2.15 -25.85 -14.77
C ASN A 255 2.83 -24.98 -15.87
N GLY A 256 4.07 -25.35 -16.21
CA GLY A 256 4.90 -24.62 -17.17
C GLY A 256 5.52 -23.32 -16.65
N ASN A 257 5.43 -23.06 -15.33
CA ASN A 257 6.13 -21.98 -14.64
C ASN A 257 7.39 -22.54 -13.96
N VAL A 258 8.47 -21.76 -14.03
CA VAL A 258 9.71 -22.09 -13.32
C VAL A 258 9.56 -21.70 -11.85
N LYS A 259 9.89 -22.64 -10.95
CA LYS A 259 10.01 -22.39 -9.52
C LYS A 259 11.45 -22.56 -9.07
N LEU A 260 11.96 -21.59 -8.31
CA LEU A 260 13.24 -21.67 -7.60
C LEU A 260 12.97 -22.00 -6.14
N HIS A 261 13.54 -23.07 -5.65
CA HIS A 261 13.45 -23.49 -4.25
C HIS A 261 14.78 -23.26 -3.55
N ILE A 262 14.74 -22.67 -2.36
CA ILE A 262 15.88 -22.50 -1.46
C ILE A 262 15.46 -23.11 -0.13
N ARG A 263 16.12 -24.22 0.24
CA ARG A 263 15.82 -25.01 1.42
C ARG A 263 16.96 -24.97 2.41
N ASP A 264 16.68 -24.53 3.61
CA ASP A 264 17.58 -24.65 4.77
C ASP A 264 17.13 -25.79 5.71
N TYR A 265 18.06 -26.26 6.50
CA TYR A 265 17.84 -27.29 7.53
C TYR A 265 18.10 -26.70 8.93
N GLY A 266 17.53 -25.51 9.15
CA GLY A 266 17.73 -24.75 10.37
C GLY A 266 16.63 -24.92 11.40
N ALA A 267 16.44 -23.87 12.19
CA ALA A 267 15.49 -23.89 13.31
C ALA A 267 14.01 -24.03 12.87
N GLY A 268 13.69 -23.72 11.62
CA GLY A 268 12.31 -23.63 11.13
C GLY A 268 11.52 -22.48 11.73
N ILE A 269 10.27 -22.34 11.32
CA ILE A 269 9.35 -21.29 11.72
C ILE A 269 8.11 -21.90 12.37
N ALA A 270 7.71 -21.38 13.52
CA ALA A 270 6.52 -21.85 14.20
C ALA A 270 5.23 -21.48 13.40
N GLN A 271 4.24 -22.36 13.41
CA GLN A 271 3.01 -22.20 12.63
C GLN A 271 2.27 -20.87 12.95
N HIS A 272 2.30 -20.43 14.21
CA HIS A 272 1.67 -19.17 14.62
C HIS A 272 2.41 -17.91 14.10
N ASP A 273 3.69 -18.03 13.72
CA ASP A 273 4.50 -16.94 13.16
C ASP A 273 4.37 -16.83 11.64
N MET A 274 4.00 -17.91 10.94
CA MET A 274 3.91 -17.98 9.48
C MET A 274 3.11 -16.81 8.84
N PRO A 275 1.95 -16.37 9.37
CA PRO A 275 1.21 -15.24 8.79
C PRO A 275 1.92 -13.88 8.94
N ARG A 276 2.97 -13.81 9.76
CA ARG A 276 3.64 -12.56 10.13
C ARG A 276 5.05 -12.42 9.56
N ILE A 277 5.61 -13.47 8.94
CA ILE A 277 7.00 -13.48 8.46
C ILE A 277 7.32 -12.38 7.44
N PHE A 278 6.30 -11.87 6.74
CA PHE A 278 6.41 -10.78 5.78
C PHE A 278 6.12 -9.39 6.38
N GLN A 279 5.76 -9.30 7.66
CA GLN A 279 5.48 -8.02 8.31
C GLN A 279 6.79 -7.26 8.58
N ARG A 280 6.74 -5.94 8.40
CA ARG A 280 7.88 -5.05 8.66
C ARG A 280 8.36 -5.15 10.10
N GLY A 281 9.67 -5.42 10.30
CA GLY A 281 10.27 -5.51 11.63
C GLY A 281 9.93 -6.79 12.39
N PHE A 282 9.25 -7.76 11.77
CA PHE A 282 8.98 -9.03 12.43
C PHE A 282 10.23 -9.89 12.48
N ALA A 283 10.59 -10.31 13.70
CA ALA A 283 11.61 -11.34 13.96
C ALA A 283 11.02 -12.31 14.99
N ALA A 284 11.04 -13.61 14.68
CA ALA A 284 10.54 -14.64 15.61
C ALA A 284 11.29 -14.57 16.95
N GLN A 285 10.55 -14.58 18.07
CA GLN A 285 11.10 -14.38 19.40
C GLN A 285 11.92 -15.57 19.92
N ASN A 286 11.80 -16.74 19.31
CA ASN A 286 12.41 -17.99 19.78
C ASN A 286 13.54 -18.46 18.85
N GLY A 287 14.73 -17.87 18.96
CA GLY A 287 15.89 -18.34 18.22
C GLY A 287 17.19 -17.68 18.69
N PRO A 288 18.35 -18.32 18.48
CA PRO A 288 19.67 -17.83 18.92
C PRO A 288 20.10 -16.50 18.26
N HIS A 289 19.33 -15.99 17.30
CA HIS A 289 19.65 -14.79 16.51
C HIS A 289 18.65 -13.64 16.64
N VAL A 290 17.79 -13.64 17.64
CA VAL A 290 16.76 -12.60 17.89
C VAL A 290 17.35 -11.19 17.95
N GLN A 291 18.52 -11.04 18.59
CA GLN A 291 19.17 -9.72 18.77
C GLN A 291 19.81 -9.15 17.48
N THR A 292 19.96 -9.93 16.41
CA THR A 292 20.65 -9.52 15.17
C THR A 292 19.72 -9.41 13.97
N SER A 293 18.40 -9.56 14.16
CA SER A 293 17.42 -9.57 13.07
C SER A 293 16.72 -8.23 12.94
N SER A 294 16.92 -7.51 11.84
CA SER A 294 16.16 -6.27 11.54
C SER A 294 14.69 -6.52 11.21
N GLY A 295 14.29 -7.77 10.90
CA GLY A 295 12.96 -8.12 10.45
C GLY A 295 12.56 -7.49 9.10
N MET A 296 13.54 -7.02 8.32
CA MET A 296 13.29 -6.29 7.07
C MET A 296 13.41 -7.17 5.82
N GLY A 297 14.11 -8.31 5.90
CA GLY A 297 14.48 -9.12 4.72
C GLY A 297 13.27 -9.65 3.94
N LEU A 298 12.38 -10.41 4.58
CA LEU A 298 11.18 -10.95 3.93
C LEU A 298 10.14 -9.86 3.64
N TYR A 299 10.06 -8.81 4.45
CA TYR A 299 9.24 -7.63 4.14
C TYR A 299 9.64 -7.01 2.79
N LEU A 300 10.94 -6.88 2.51
CA LEU A 300 11.44 -6.39 1.23
C LEU A 300 11.03 -7.28 0.07
N VAL A 301 11.12 -8.60 0.24
CA VAL A 301 10.70 -9.57 -0.78
C VAL A 301 9.21 -9.42 -1.10
N GLU A 302 8.37 -9.29 -0.08
CA GLU A 302 6.92 -9.08 -0.25
C GLU A 302 6.61 -7.76 -0.95
N THR A 303 7.33 -6.68 -0.60
CA THR A 303 7.07 -5.36 -1.17
C THR A 303 7.33 -5.30 -2.69
N VAL A 304 8.29 -6.08 -3.20
CA VAL A 304 8.61 -6.12 -4.64
C VAL A 304 7.91 -7.25 -5.39
N ARG A 305 7.23 -8.14 -4.69
CA ARG A 305 6.58 -9.32 -5.27
C ARG A 305 5.62 -8.95 -6.40
N GLU A 306 4.70 -8.02 -6.14
CA GLU A 306 3.70 -7.59 -7.10
C GLU A 306 4.34 -6.88 -8.31
N ALA A 307 5.27 -5.97 -8.05
CA ALA A 307 5.96 -5.20 -9.09
C ALA A 307 6.83 -6.07 -10.01
N LEU A 308 7.50 -7.10 -9.48
CA LEU A 308 8.28 -8.06 -10.24
C LEU A 308 7.43 -9.21 -10.84
N GLY A 309 6.18 -9.35 -10.44
CA GLY A 309 5.26 -10.34 -10.97
C GLY A 309 5.64 -11.79 -10.67
N PHE A 310 6.18 -12.07 -9.48
CA PHE A 310 6.44 -13.43 -9.00
C PHE A 310 5.53 -13.78 -7.83
N ASP A 311 5.36 -15.08 -7.56
CA ASP A 311 4.71 -15.57 -6.35
C ASP A 311 5.74 -16.21 -5.43
N ILE A 312 5.47 -16.18 -4.11
CA ILE A 312 6.34 -16.75 -3.09
C ILE A 312 5.54 -17.66 -2.16
N ASP A 313 6.05 -18.88 -1.98
CA ASP A 313 5.52 -19.85 -1.03
C ASP A 313 6.59 -20.17 0.01
N VAL A 314 6.19 -20.26 1.27
CA VAL A 314 7.07 -20.64 2.37
C VAL A 314 6.50 -21.84 3.09
N THR A 315 7.26 -22.92 3.17
CA THR A 315 6.92 -24.10 3.96
C THR A 315 7.98 -24.30 5.02
N SER A 316 7.58 -24.48 6.27
CA SER A 316 8.51 -24.61 7.38
C SER A 316 7.96 -25.49 8.49
N GLN A 317 8.86 -26.24 9.13
CA GLN A 317 8.57 -27.01 10.33
C GLN A 317 9.68 -26.78 11.36
N VAL A 318 9.30 -26.54 12.60
CA VAL A 318 10.25 -26.31 13.68
C VAL A 318 11.21 -27.50 13.84
N GLY A 319 12.50 -27.24 13.78
CA GLY A 319 13.55 -28.25 13.87
C GLY A 319 13.87 -28.99 12.58
N GLU A 320 13.13 -28.81 11.50
CA GLU A 320 13.38 -29.44 10.19
C GLU A 320 13.90 -28.45 9.15
N GLY A 321 13.68 -27.14 9.37
CA GLY A 321 14.12 -26.06 8.49
C GLY A 321 12.98 -25.38 7.72
N THR A 322 13.38 -24.60 6.71
CA THR A 322 12.46 -23.78 5.90
C THR A 322 12.78 -23.96 4.42
N THR A 323 11.73 -24.06 3.62
CA THR A 323 11.83 -24.01 2.15
C THR A 323 11.06 -22.78 1.66
N VAL A 324 11.77 -21.91 0.94
CA VAL A 324 11.19 -20.76 0.25
C VAL A 324 11.17 -21.06 -1.24
N ALA A 325 10.01 -20.98 -1.86
CA ALA A 325 9.82 -21.19 -3.30
C ALA A 325 9.39 -19.90 -3.98
N ILE A 326 10.14 -19.46 -4.99
CA ILE A 326 9.81 -18.32 -5.86
C ILE A 326 9.25 -18.89 -7.17
N GLN A 327 8.01 -18.57 -7.51
CA GLN A 327 7.41 -18.93 -8.78
C GLN A 327 7.45 -17.74 -9.73
N PHE A 328 8.15 -17.90 -10.85
CA PHE A 328 8.25 -16.87 -11.88
C PHE A 328 7.03 -16.88 -12.81
N SER A 329 6.49 -15.71 -13.10
CA SER A 329 5.41 -15.57 -14.09
C SER A 329 5.94 -15.73 -15.52
N LYS A 330 5.10 -16.22 -16.43
CA LYS A 330 5.42 -16.20 -17.87
C LYS A 330 5.42 -14.76 -18.37
N GLN A 331 6.22 -14.51 -19.40
CA GLN A 331 6.31 -13.18 -20.05
C GLN A 331 4.93 -12.63 -20.44
N ASN A 332 4.03 -13.49 -20.96
CA ASN A 332 2.69 -13.09 -21.39
C ASN A 332 1.78 -12.69 -20.22
N ASP A 333 1.91 -13.35 -19.06
CA ASP A 333 1.11 -13.06 -17.86
C ASP A 333 1.53 -11.71 -17.25
N TYR A 334 2.82 -11.37 -17.35
CA TYR A 334 3.35 -10.08 -16.91
C TYR A 334 2.80 -8.94 -17.78
N ILE A 335 2.87 -9.05 -19.12
CA ILE A 335 2.33 -8.06 -20.04
C ILE A 335 0.83 -7.84 -19.82
N ALA A 336 0.07 -8.90 -19.54
CA ALA A 336 -1.36 -8.82 -19.24
C ALA A 336 -1.67 -8.12 -17.89
N ARG A 337 -0.77 -8.17 -16.90
CA ARG A 337 -0.90 -7.44 -15.63
C ARG A 337 -0.61 -5.94 -15.76
N MET A 338 0.37 -5.56 -16.60
CA MET A 338 0.75 -4.16 -16.84
C MET A 338 -0.24 -3.40 -17.74
N SER A 339 -1.13 -4.09 -18.45
CA SER A 339 -2.17 -3.49 -19.31
C SER A 339 -3.51 -3.25 -18.60
N LYS A 340 -3.60 -3.53 -17.33
CA LYS A 340 -4.74 -3.22 -16.44
C LYS A 340 -4.41 -2.05 -15.53
#